data_0bb4a0b1ac6093f75b16c2796927aae9
#
_entry.id   0bb4a0b1ac6093f75b16c2796927aae9
#
_cell.length_a   1.000
_cell.length_b   1.000
_cell.length_c   1.000
_cell.angle_alpha   90.00
_cell.angle_beta   90.00
_cell.angle_gamma   90.00
#
_symmetry.space_group_name_H-M   'P 1'
#
loop_
_entity.id
_entity.type
_entity.pdbx_description
1 polymer ?
#
loop_
_entity_poly.entity_id
_entity_poly.type
_entity_poly.pdbx_seq_one_letter_code
_entity_poly.pdbx_strand_id
1 'polypeptide(L)'
;MAGFVRWLLSRRYRLVILAAVLAPVPVLVFVASALMTLETLYRGPRSGVFSAMAATVVGVPLAWIWGGDPTGLVLEAGGVLLAGVGLGALLRRSGSLELAFQGVVFVCAAGALLAAFLWPDPGPWVTAILDRFAEVIRSGGATEQQADSLVENMGPYFVGLMVAGIFLQLMAALLLGSWWASKTQEESQFGHQFRQLRLGRFLGIPATLLMASSLVLDGPMVRNLFPLGLFAFWFQGIAVVHAWAWAKRWKAGFLVPMYLLLVMPLTAAVTILLLASVGLVDNWIELRRPLAGQPEGRN
;
A
#
# COMPACT_ATOMS: atom_id res chain seq x y z
N MET A 1 -1.99 -23.19 1.93
CA MET A 1 -1.96 -21.85 2.55
C MET A 1 -2.44 -21.84 4.00
N ALA A 2 -3.66 -22.33 4.34
CA ALA A 2 -4.15 -22.34 5.72
C ALA A 2 -3.22 -23.08 6.72
N GLY A 3 -2.62 -24.21 6.31
CA GLY A 3 -1.64 -24.94 7.11
C GLY A 3 -0.38 -24.12 7.43
N PHE A 4 0.15 -23.39 6.45
CA PHE A 4 1.30 -22.50 6.65
C PHE A 4 0.99 -21.37 7.63
N VAL A 5 -0.16 -20.71 7.48
CA VAL A 5 -0.56 -19.62 8.40
C VAL A 5 -0.74 -20.15 9.82
N ARG A 6 -1.39 -21.31 10.01
CA ARG A 6 -1.53 -21.98 11.32
C ARG A 6 -0.18 -22.37 11.91
N TRP A 7 0.74 -22.91 11.09
CA TRP A 7 2.11 -23.22 11.53
C TRP A 7 2.85 -21.96 11.96
N LEU A 8 2.72 -20.85 11.23
CA LEU A 8 3.33 -19.58 11.56
C LEU A 8 2.80 -19.02 12.88
N LEU A 9 1.47 -19.06 13.07
CA LEU A 9 0.81 -18.57 14.28
C LEU A 9 1.00 -19.49 15.51
N SER A 10 1.42 -20.75 15.32
CA SER A 10 1.57 -21.69 16.43
C SER A 10 2.68 -21.30 17.41
N ARG A 11 3.70 -20.55 16.98
CA ARG A 11 4.82 -20.07 17.81
C ARG A 11 5.21 -18.66 17.44
N ARG A 12 5.23 -17.73 18.40
CA ARG A 12 5.57 -16.30 18.17
C ARG A 12 6.94 -16.10 17.53
N TYR A 13 7.95 -16.85 17.97
CA TYR A 13 9.31 -16.70 17.44
C TYR A 13 9.40 -16.91 15.93
N ARG A 14 8.51 -17.70 15.32
CA ARG A 14 8.49 -17.93 13.86
C ARG A 14 8.12 -16.66 13.11
N LEU A 15 7.10 -15.93 13.60
CA LEU A 15 6.71 -14.64 13.06
C LEU A 15 7.82 -13.61 13.22
N VAL A 16 8.41 -13.53 14.43
CA VAL A 16 9.50 -12.60 14.74
C VAL A 16 10.71 -12.85 13.86
N ILE A 17 11.18 -14.11 13.75
CA ILE A 17 12.34 -14.44 12.92
C ILE A 17 12.06 -14.15 11.45
N LEU A 18 10.89 -14.57 10.94
CA LEU A 18 10.56 -14.33 9.54
C LEU A 18 10.45 -12.81 9.23
N ALA A 19 9.84 -12.04 10.12
CA ALA A 19 9.77 -10.59 9.97
C ALA A 19 11.17 -9.95 10.05
N ALA A 20 12.04 -10.39 10.98
CA ALA A 20 13.39 -9.88 11.13
C ALA A 20 14.26 -10.13 9.88
N VAL A 21 14.11 -11.29 9.23
CA VAL A 21 14.82 -11.63 7.99
C VAL A 21 14.30 -10.83 6.80
N LEU A 22 12.99 -10.57 6.74
CA LEU A 22 12.37 -9.86 5.61
C LEU A 22 12.48 -8.33 5.74
N ALA A 23 12.54 -7.81 6.96
CA ALA A 23 12.54 -6.37 7.22
C ALA A 23 13.72 -5.61 6.58
N PRO A 24 14.97 -6.14 6.57
CA PRO A 24 16.09 -5.45 5.93
C PRO A 24 16.01 -5.40 4.39
N VAL A 25 15.12 -6.16 3.78
CA VAL A 25 14.97 -6.22 2.31
C VAL A 25 13.88 -5.24 1.88
N PRO A 26 14.19 -4.10 1.22
CA PRO A 26 13.22 -3.04 0.94
C PRO A 26 11.96 -3.51 0.21
N VAL A 27 12.13 -4.45 -0.75
CA VAL A 27 11.00 -5.02 -1.52
C VAL A 27 10.12 -5.94 -0.67
N LEU A 28 10.65 -6.53 0.42
CA LEU A 28 9.96 -7.50 1.25
C LEU A 28 9.46 -6.94 2.59
N VAL A 29 9.82 -5.71 2.92
CA VAL A 29 9.42 -5.10 4.21
C VAL A 29 7.90 -5.02 4.39
N PHE A 30 7.13 -4.89 3.30
CA PHE A 30 5.67 -4.95 3.37
C PHE A 30 5.16 -6.34 3.81
N VAL A 31 5.87 -7.42 3.45
CA VAL A 31 5.54 -8.78 3.91
C VAL A 31 5.79 -8.90 5.41
N ALA A 32 6.91 -8.34 5.90
CA ALA A 32 7.19 -8.27 7.33
C ALA A 32 6.12 -7.47 8.08
N SER A 33 5.67 -6.33 7.53
CA SER A 33 4.56 -5.55 8.06
C SER A 33 3.22 -6.31 8.03
N ALA A 34 2.95 -7.10 6.98
CA ALA A 34 1.78 -7.98 6.90
C ALA A 34 1.78 -9.06 7.99
N LEU A 35 2.95 -9.57 8.37
CA LEU A 35 3.09 -10.50 9.52
C LEU A 35 2.70 -9.83 10.83
N MET A 36 3.06 -8.56 11.02
CA MET A 36 2.66 -7.79 12.21
C MET A 36 1.16 -7.48 12.19
N THR A 37 0.60 -7.18 11.03
CA THR A 37 -0.85 -7.05 10.84
C THR A 37 -1.57 -8.34 11.22
N LEU A 38 -1.11 -9.49 10.71
CA LEU A 38 -1.63 -10.82 11.03
C LEU A 38 -1.56 -11.13 12.54
N GLU A 39 -0.39 -10.91 13.15
CA GLU A 39 -0.17 -11.12 14.59
C GLU A 39 -1.14 -10.29 15.43
N THR A 40 -1.32 -9.02 15.03
CA THR A 40 -2.20 -8.07 15.72
C THR A 40 -3.67 -8.47 15.59
N LEU A 41 -4.09 -8.91 14.42
CA LEU A 41 -5.44 -9.42 14.21
C LEU A 41 -5.72 -10.67 15.03
N TYR A 42 -4.74 -11.56 15.14
CA TYR A 42 -4.92 -12.84 15.84
C TYR A 42 -4.79 -12.71 17.37
N ARG A 43 -3.72 -12.05 17.87
CA ARG A 43 -3.38 -11.98 19.31
C ARG A 43 -3.61 -10.62 19.95
N GLY A 44 -3.89 -9.60 19.16
CA GLY A 44 -4.12 -8.24 19.62
C GLY A 44 -2.91 -7.31 19.55
N PRO A 45 -3.13 -5.98 19.72
CA PRO A 45 -2.12 -4.97 19.44
C PRO A 45 -0.90 -5.04 20.38
N ARG A 46 -1.07 -5.40 21.66
CA ARG A 46 0.06 -5.55 22.59
C ARG A 46 1.04 -6.62 22.12
N SER A 47 0.51 -7.76 21.62
CA SER A 47 1.34 -8.83 21.07
C SER A 47 2.04 -8.39 19.79
N GLY A 48 1.34 -7.66 18.92
CA GLY A 48 1.89 -7.10 17.69
C GLY A 48 3.07 -6.15 17.96
N VAL A 49 2.91 -5.21 18.89
CA VAL A 49 3.99 -4.29 19.30
C VAL A 49 5.22 -5.05 19.79
N PHE A 50 5.02 -6.00 20.70
CA PHE A 50 6.13 -6.83 21.21
C PHE A 50 6.85 -7.57 20.07
N SER A 51 6.09 -8.20 19.18
CA SER A 51 6.67 -8.92 18.03
C SER A 51 7.38 -7.98 17.04
N ALA A 52 6.86 -6.78 16.80
CA ALA A 52 7.50 -5.78 15.95
C ALA A 52 8.82 -5.29 16.55
N MET A 53 8.85 -4.95 17.83
CA MET A 53 10.07 -4.57 18.54
C MET A 53 11.11 -5.71 18.55
N ALA A 54 10.69 -6.93 18.85
CA ALA A 54 11.56 -8.09 18.83
C ALA A 54 12.13 -8.37 17.42
N ALA A 55 11.30 -8.23 16.37
CA ALA A 55 11.76 -8.41 14.99
C ALA A 55 12.76 -7.32 14.57
N THR A 56 12.55 -6.07 14.99
CA THR A 56 13.50 -4.97 14.74
C THR A 56 14.83 -5.27 15.43
N VAL A 57 14.83 -5.63 16.72
CA VAL A 57 16.05 -5.94 17.47
C VAL A 57 16.82 -7.13 16.87
N VAL A 58 16.11 -8.20 16.49
CA VAL A 58 16.72 -9.37 15.83
C VAL A 58 17.21 -9.04 14.42
N GLY A 59 16.56 -8.11 13.72
CA GLY A 59 16.94 -7.66 12.37
C GLY A 59 18.22 -6.81 12.33
N VAL A 60 18.56 -6.10 13.42
CA VAL A 60 19.76 -5.24 13.49
C VAL A 60 21.06 -5.98 13.14
N PRO A 61 21.41 -7.11 13.76
CA PRO A 61 22.60 -7.87 13.39
C PRO A 61 22.59 -8.36 11.94
N LEU A 62 21.41 -8.72 11.42
CA LEU A 62 21.27 -9.18 10.03
C LEU A 62 21.55 -8.04 9.03
N ALA A 63 21.07 -6.84 9.32
CA ALA A 63 21.38 -5.66 8.50
C ALA A 63 22.86 -5.37 8.48
N TRP A 64 23.54 -5.51 9.60
CA TRP A 64 24.98 -5.29 9.71
C TRP A 64 25.79 -6.31 8.90
N ILE A 65 25.40 -7.58 8.98
CA ILE A 65 26.02 -8.66 8.18
C ILE A 65 25.86 -8.40 6.67
N TRP A 66 24.75 -7.79 6.26
CA TRP A 66 24.49 -7.47 4.83
C TRP A 66 25.03 -6.11 4.39
N GLY A 67 25.82 -5.44 5.24
CA GLY A 67 26.45 -4.15 4.94
C GLY A 67 25.48 -2.97 4.95
N GLY A 68 24.29 -3.14 5.57
CA GLY A 68 23.30 -2.08 5.75
C GLY A 68 23.57 -1.21 6.98
N ASP A 69 22.91 -0.04 7.04
CA ASP A 69 22.93 0.82 8.21
C ASP A 69 21.93 0.32 9.27
N PRO A 70 22.41 -0.07 10.48
CA PRO A 70 21.53 -0.48 11.56
C PRO A 70 20.54 0.61 12.02
N THR A 71 20.95 1.88 11.95
CA THR A 71 20.11 3.02 12.34
C THR A 71 18.96 3.20 11.36
N GLY A 72 19.25 3.14 10.06
CA GLY A 72 18.24 3.13 9.00
C GLY A 72 17.25 1.99 9.17
N LEU A 73 17.72 0.77 9.46
CA LEU A 73 16.84 -0.36 9.72
C LEU A 73 15.88 -0.11 10.90
N VAL A 74 16.38 0.40 12.02
CA VAL A 74 15.53 0.65 13.21
C VAL A 74 14.46 1.70 12.89
N LEU A 75 14.81 2.75 12.18
CA LEU A 75 13.88 3.83 11.87
C LEU A 75 12.87 3.43 10.77
N GLU A 76 13.38 2.87 9.66
CA GLU A 76 12.55 2.57 8.50
C GLU A 76 11.77 1.27 8.70
N ALA A 77 12.47 0.15 8.89
CA ALA A 77 11.81 -1.14 9.03
C ALA A 77 11.02 -1.24 10.35
N GLY A 78 11.56 -0.72 11.45
CA GLY A 78 10.84 -0.66 12.73
C GLY A 78 9.58 0.17 12.64
N GLY A 79 9.62 1.33 11.95
CA GLY A 79 8.47 2.18 11.68
C GLY A 79 7.40 1.46 10.85
N VAL A 80 7.80 0.77 9.78
CA VAL A 80 6.88 0.02 8.90
C VAL A 80 6.27 -1.19 9.63
N LEU A 81 7.03 -1.89 10.47
CA LEU A 81 6.51 -2.98 11.31
C LEU A 81 5.47 -2.48 12.31
N LEU A 82 5.72 -1.36 12.98
CA LEU A 82 4.77 -0.73 13.89
C LEU A 82 3.53 -0.19 13.16
N ALA A 83 3.69 0.33 11.95
CA ALA A 83 2.56 0.70 11.11
C ALA A 83 1.66 -0.52 10.80
N GLY A 84 2.25 -1.69 10.51
CA GLY A 84 1.52 -2.96 10.37
C GLY A 84 0.71 -3.33 11.62
N VAL A 85 1.26 -3.09 12.81
CA VAL A 85 0.51 -3.26 14.08
C VAL A 85 -0.66 -2.28 14.16
N GLY A 86 -0.44 -1.03 13.80
CA GLY A 86 -1.49 0.02 13.76
C GLY A 86 -2.64 -0.35 12.81
N LEU A 87 -2.30 -0.83 11.61
CA LEU A 87 -3.28 -1.32 10.62
C LEU A 87 -4.09 -2.51 11.15
N GLY A 88 -3.42 -3.49 11.74
CA GLY A 88 -4.07 -4.63 12.38
C GLY A 88 -4.98 -4.21 13.53
N ALA A 89 -4.55 -3.25 14.35
CA ALA A 89 -5.36 -2.72 15.45
C ALA A 89 -6.58 -1.94 14.97
N LEU A 90 -6.42 -1.13 13.91
CA LEU A 90 -7.51 -0.40 13.27
C LEU A 90 -8.55 -1.35 12.68
N LEU A 91 -8.09 -2.33 11.88
CA LEU A 91 -8.99 -3.33 11.30
C LEU A 91 -9.67 -4.19 12.38
N ARG A 92 -8.95 -4.59 13.43
CA ARG A 92 -9.52 -5.35 14.55
C ARG A 92 -10.60 -4.57 15.30
N ARG A 93 -10.43 -3.26 15.48
CA ARG A 93 -11.41 -2.41 16.18
C ARG A 93 -12.61 -2.06 15.34
N SER A 94 -12.40 -1.74 14.06
CA SER A 94 -13.46 -1.33 13.14
C SER A 94 -14.24 -2.50 12.55
N GLY A 95 -13.62 -3.68 12.45
CA GLY A 95 -14.17 -4.82 11.71
C GLY A 95 -14.31 -4.58 10.20
N SER A 96 -13.83 -3.43 9.70
CA SER A 96 -14.06 -2.95 8.32
C SER A 96 -12.74 -2.67 7.61
N LEU A 97 -12.51 -3.41 6.52
CA LEU A 97 -11.37 -3.17 5.64
C LEU A 97 -11.47 -1.82 4.92
N GLU A 98 -12.70 -1.36 4.66
CA GLU A 98 -12.96 -0.03 4.09
C GLU A 98 -12.47 1.08 5.02
N LEU A 99 -12.82 1.03 6.31
CA LEU A 99 -12.34 2.02 7.29
C LEU A 99 -10.82 1.94 7.49
N ALA A 100 -10.25 0.74 7.45
CA ALA A 100 -8.80 0.59 7.51
C ALA A 100 -8.11 1.21 6.29
N PHE A 101 -8.65 1.00 5.08
CA PHE A 101 -8.19 1.65 3.85
C PHE A 101 -8.26 3.18 3.95
N GLN A 102 -9.40 3.72 4.35
CA GLN A 102 -9.57 5.17 4.56
C GLN A 102 -8.57 5.72 5.59
N GLY A 103 -8.32 4.97 6.66
CA GLY A 103 -7.32 5.31 7.67
C GLY A 103 -5.91 5.40 7.10
N VAL A 104 -5.52 4.47 6.23
CA VAL A 104 -4.21 4.51 5.54
C VAL A 104 -4.10 5.76 4.66
N VAL A 105 -5.13 6.04 3.83
CA VAL A 105 -5.15 7.24 2.99
C VAL A 105 -5.04 8.50 3.83
N PHE A 106 -5.81 8.59 4.92
CA PHE A 106 -5.79 9.73 5.81
C PHE A 106 -4.41 9.96 6.45
N VAL A 107 -3.79 8.91 6.99
CA VAL A 107 -2.47 8.99 7.63
C VAL A 107 -1.39 9.39 6.61
N CYS A 108 -1.42 8.83 5.40
CA CYS A 108 -0.49 9.20 4.34
C CYS A 108 -0.69 10.65 3.88
N ALA A 109 -1.95 11.10 3.72
CA ALA A 109 -2.25 12.49 3.36
C ALA A 109 -1.82 13.46 4.47
N ALA A 110 -2.14 13.16 5.72
CA ALA A 110 -1.72 13.97 6.87
C ALA A 110 -0.19 14.03 6.99
N GLY A 111 0.49 12.90 6.80
CA GLY A 111 1.95 12.82 6.78
C GLY A 111 2.57 13.66 5.66
N ALA A 112 2.00 13.61 4.44
CA ALA A 112 2.44 14.43 3.31
C ALA A 112 2.27 15.93 3.57
N LEU A 113 1.12 16.33 4.13
CA LEU A 113 0.85 17.73 4.49
C LEU A 113 1.78 18.21 5.60
N LEU A 114 1.99 17.39 6.63
CA LEU A 114 2.91 17.70 7.70
C LEU A 114 4.35 17.83 7.20
N ALA A 115 4.79 16.92 6.35
CA ALA A 115 6.11 16.98 5.73
C ALA A 115 6.26 18.26 4.88
N ALA A 116 5.28 18.61 4.06
CA ALA A 116 5.30 19.84 3.27
C ALA A 116 5.33 21.11 4.14
N PHE A 117 4.71 21.07 5.32
CA PHE A 117 4.73 22.17 6.27
C PHE A 117 6.06 22.31 7.02
N LEU A 118 6.63 21.20 7.49
CA LEU A 118 7.88 21.18 8.26
C LEU A 118 9.12 21.35 7.37
N TRP A 119 9.05 20.84 6.12
CA TRP A 119 10.12 20.90 5.12
C TRP A 119 9.58 21.42 3.78
N PRO A 120 9.30 22.74 3.70
CA PRO A 120 8.77 23.33 2.46
C PRO A 120 9.73 23.23 1.29
N ASP A 121 11.03 23.16 1.56
CA ASP A 121 12.06 22.81 0.59
C ASP A 121 12.59 21.41 0.92
N PRO A 122 12.37 20.42 0.05
CA PRO A 122 12.81 19.05 0.29
C PRO A 122 14.33 18.89 0.40
N GLY A 123 15.09 19.93 0.03
CA GLY A 123 16.49 20.10 0.37
C GLY A 123 17.46 19.04 -0.16
N PRO A 124 18.71 19.05 0.35
CA PRO A 124 19.81 18.22 -0.18
C PRO A 124 19.58 16.71 -0.14
N TRP A 125 18.71 16.21 0.75
CA TRP A 125 18.47 14.76 0.84
C TRP A 125 17.68 14.22 -0.36
N VAL A 126 16.74 14.99 -0.90
CA VAL A 126 15.99 14.59 -2.11
C VAL A 126 16.90 14.59 -3.32
N THR A 127 17.71 15.63 -3.50
CA THR A 127 18.71 15.67 -4.57
C THR A 127 19.66 14.50 -4.48
N ALA A 128 20.18 14.19 -3.30
CA ALA A 128 21.08 13.04 -3.11
C ALA A 128 20.43 11.68 -3.48
N ILE A 129 19.14 11.50 -3.24
CA ILE A 129 18.43 10.29 -3.66
C ILE A 129 18.20 10.29 -5.17
N LEU A 130 17.80 11.43 -5.74
CA LEU A 130 17.59 11.58 -7.18
C LEU A 130 18.89 11.34 -7.96
N ASP A 131 20.04 11.84 -7.48
CA ASP A 131 21.36 11.62 -8.08
C ASP A 131 21.74 10.14 -8.07
N ARG A 132 21.50 9.43 -6.95
CA ARG A 132 21.70 7.98 -6.89
C ARG A 132 20.78 7.23 -7.84
N PHE A 133 19.54 7.70 -7.99
CA PHE A 133 18.58 7.11 -8.92
C PHE A 133 19.05 7.31 -10.37
N ALA A 134 19.53 8.52 -10.71
CA ALA A 134 20.15 8.80 -12.02
C ALA A 134 21.33 7.86 -12.30
N GLU A 135 22.18 7.63 -11.30
CA GLU A 135 23.34 6.74 -11.45
C GLU A 135 22.93 5.28 -11.70
N VAL A 136 21.89 4.79 -11.00
CA VAL A 136 21.33 3.46 -11.26
C VAL A 136 20.77 3.35 -12.68
N ILE A 137 20.10 4.37 -13.17
CA ILE A 137 19.55 4.39 -14.52
C ILE A 137 20.66 4.42 -15.57
N ARG A 138 21.71 5.21 -15.36
CA ARG A 138 22.90 5.23 -16.23
C ARG A 138 23.59 3.88 -16.26
N SER A 139 23.76 3.23 -15.11
CA SER A 139 24.36 1.88 -15.03
C SER A 139 23.49 0.81 -15.70
N GLY A 140 22.18 1.05 -15.82
CA GLY A 140 21.23 0.22 -16.56
C GLY A 140 21.26 0.41 -18.07
N GLY A 141 22.12 1.31 -18.60
CA GLY A 141 22.33 1.53 -20.05
C GLY A 141 21.62 2.76 -20.62
N ALA A 142 21.02 3.62 -19.79
CA ALA A 142 20.49 4.90 -20.25
C ALA A 142 21.61 5.91 -20.52
N THR A 143 21.39 6.80 -21.49
CA THR A 143 22.29 7.92 -21.73
C THR A 143 22.22 8.94 -20.60
N GLU A 144 23.26 9.74 -20.42
CA GLU A 144 23.30 10.82 -19.42
C GLU A 144 22.09 11.77 -19.58
N GLN A 145 21.81 12.18 -20.80
CA GLN A 145 20.68 13.04 -21.11
C GLN A 145 19.32 12.41 -20.74
N GLN A 146 19.14 11.09 -20.91
CA GLN A 146 17.93 10.39 -20.52
C GLN A 146 17.79 10.32 -19.00
N ALA A 147 18.86 10.06 -18.27
CA ALA A 147 18.86 10.01 -16.81
C ALA A 147 18.54 11.40 -16.22
N ASP A 148 19.21 12.43 -16.71
CA ASP A 148 19.02 13.82 -16.23
C ASP A 148 17.62 14.32 -16.53
N SER A 149 17.08 14.10 -17.74
CA SER A 149 15.69 14.49 -18.08
C SER A 149 14.67 13.76 -17.22
N LEU A 150 14.93 12.51 -16.84
CA LEU A 150 14.03 11.74 -15.98
C LEU A 150 14.05 12.29 -14.55
N VAL A 151 15.23 12.62 -14.02
CA VAL A 151 15.38 13.25 -12.69
C VAL A 151 14.71 14.63 -12.66
N GLU A 152 14.92 15.45 -13.68
CA GLU A 152 14.30 16.78 -13.80
C GLU A 152 12.77 16.70 -13.83
N ASN A 153 12.22 15.75 -14.58
CA ASN A 153 10.78 15.55 -14.65
C ASN A 153 10.18 14.93 -13.40
N MET A 154 10.89 14.02 -12.72
CA MET A 154 10.41 13.36 -11.50
C MET A 154 10.63 14.18 -10.23
N GLY A 155 11.66 15.00 -10.19
CA GLY A 155 12.05 15.78 -9.03
C GLY A 155 10.88 16.50 -8.34
N PRO A 156 10.07 17.27 -9.10
CA PRO A 156 8.91 17.97 -8.54
C PRO A 156 7.85 17.07 -7.89
N TYR A 157 7.75 15.81 -8.31
CA TYR A 157 6.78 14.82 -7.80
C TYR A 157 7.39 13.83 -6.81
N PHE A 158 8.69 13.92 -6.54
CA PHE A 158 9.43 12.90 -5.80
C PHE A 158 8.83 12.62 -4.42
N VAL A 159 8.53 13.65 -3.64
CA VAL A 159 7.90 13.51 -2.31
C VAL A 159 6.52 12.85 -2.43
N GLY A 160 5.72 13.24 -3.41
CA GLY A 160 4.42 12.64 -3.68
C GLY A 160 4.53 11.15 -4.07
N LEU A 161 5.53 10.80 -4.87
CA LEU A 161 5.81 9.40 -5.23
C LEU A 161 6.28 8.59 -4.03
N MET A 162 7.08 9.16 -3.13
CA MET A 162 7.46 8.52 -1.86
C MET A 162 6.24 8.26 -0.97
N VAL A 163 5.37 9.24 -0.81
CA VAL A 163 4.12 9.08 -0.05
C VAL A 163 3.24 8.00 -0.67
N ALA A 164 3.11 7.99 -1.99
CA ALA A 164 2.37 6.95 -2.71
C ALA A 164 3.02 5.57 -2.54
N GLY A 165 4.35 5.48 -2.57
CA GLY A 165 5.10 4.25 -2.28
C GLY A 165 4.82 3.70 -0.87
N ILE A 166 4.87 4.56 0.14
CA ILE A 166 4.50 4.21 1.53
C ILE A 166 3.04 3.73 1.58
N PHE A 167 2.13 4.46 0.94
CA PHE A 167 0.73 4.07 0.84
C PHE A 167 0.56 2.68 0.22
N LEU A 168 1.20 2.41 -0.93
CA LEU A 168 1.15 1.11 -1.60
C LEU A 168 1.68 -0.01 -0.71
N GLN A 169 2.78 0.25 0.00
CA GLN A 169 3.39 -0.69 0.93
C GLN A 169 2.47 -1.03 2.12
N LEU A 170 1.86 0.00 2.72
CA LEU A 170 0.90 -0.18 3.82
C LEU A 170 -0.37 -0.89 3.35
N MET A 171 -0.87 -0.58 2.15
CA MET A 171 -2.00 -1.28 1.56
C MET A 171 -1.69 -2.74 1.26
N ALA A 172 -0.53 -3.03 0.69
CA ALA A 172 -0.08 -4.41 0.47
C ALA A 172 0.02 -5.18 1.80
N ALA A 173 0.57 -4.57 2.84
CA ALA A 173 0.66 -5.15 4.18
C ALA A 173 -0.73 -5.42 4.79
N LEU A 174 -1.64 -4.44 4.71
CA LEU A 174 -3.01 -4.56 5.20
C LEU A 174 -3.76 -5.69 4.50
N LEU A 175 -3.74 -5.70 3.16
CA LEU A 175 -4.45 -6.69 2.36
C LEU A 175 -3.88 -8.10 2.54
N LEU A 176 -2.55 -8.24 2.54
CA LEU A 176 -1.90 -9.53 2.71
C LEU A 176 -2.11 -10.09 4.12
N GLY A 177 -1.94 -9.26 5.16
CA GLY A 177 -2.14 -9.65 6.55
C GLY A 177 -3.59 -10.03 6.84
N SER A 178 -4.56 -9.26 6.34
CA SER A 178 -5.99 -9.57 6.47
C SER A 178 -6.40 -10.82 5.68
N TRP A 179 -5.85 -11.01 4.47
CA TRP A 179 -6.07 -12.23 3.70
C TRP A 179 -5.51 -13.47 4.41
N TRP A 180 -4.32 -13.39 5.00
CA TRP A 180 -3.79 -14.48 5.82
C TRP A 180 -4.65 -14.75 7.04
N ALA A 181 -5.09 -13.72 7.76
CA ALA A 181 -5.99 -13.86 8.90
C ALA A 181 -7.29 -14.57 8.50
N SER A 182 -7.84 -14.27 7.34
CA SER A 182 -9.06 -14.90 6.84
C SER A 182 -8.92 -16.41 6.57
N LYS A 183 -7.69 -16.91 6.38
CA LYS A 183 -7.43 -18.35 6.19
C LYS A 183 -7.48 -19.16 7.49
N THR A 184 -7.55 -18.50 8.63
CA THR A 184 -7.70 -19.13 9.95
C THR A 184 -9.15 -19.14 10.44
N GLN A 185 -10.04 -18.43 9.75
CA GLN A 185 -11.47 -18.35 10.06
C GLN A 185 -12.27 -19.36 9.23
N GLU A 186 -13.37 -19.86 9.76
CA GLU A 186 -14.25 -20.80 9.05
C GLU A 186 -14.97 -20.11 7.90
N GLU A 187 -15.43 -18.87 8.11
CA GLU A 187 -16.01 -18.03 7.06
C GLU A 187 -15.10 -16.84 6.74
N SER A 188 -14.53 -16.84 5.54
CA SER A 188 -13.68 -15.75 5.08
C SER A 188 -14.49 -14.60 4.53
N GLN A 189 -14.55 -13.50 5.27
CA GLN A 189 -15.20 -12.27 4.81
C GLN A 189 -14.27 -11.36 3.98
N PHE A 190 -12.99 -11.70 3.84
CA PHE A 190 -12.00 -10.87 3.16
C PHE A 190 -12.43 -10.48 1.74
N GLY A 191 -12.86 -11.44 0.93
CA GLY A 191 -13.29 -11.16 -0.44
C GLY A 191 -14.49 -10.23 -0.53
N HIS A 192 -15.45 -10.35 0.40
CA HIS A 192 -16.60 -9.46 0.50
C HIS A 192 -16.15 -8.05 0.88
N GLN A 193 -15.38 -7.90 1.95
CA GLN A 193 -14.86 -6.61 2.41
C GLN A 193 -13.96 -5.93 1.37
N PHE A 194 -13.12 -6.70 0.66
CA PHE A 194 -12.27 -6.15 -0.42
C PHE A 194 -13.11 -5.53 -1.54
N ARG A 195 -14.17 -6.21 -1.97
CA ARG A 195 -15.08 -5.70 -3.02
C ARG A 195 -15.87 -4.46 -2.58
N GLN A 196 -15.91 -4.15 -1.29
CA GLN A 196 -16.58 -2.97 -0.73
C GLN A 196 -15.66 -1.78 -0.51
N LEU A 197 -14.34 -1.90 -0.80
CA LEU A 197 -13.38 -0.80 -0.61
C LEU A 197 -13.85 0.48 -1.32
N ARG A 198 -13.98 1.57 -0.57
CA ARG A 198 -14.36 2.91 -1.05
C ARG A 198 -13.63 3.98 -0.25
N LEU A 199 -13.26 5.07 -0.92
CA LEU A 199 -12.78 6.28 -0.24
C LEU A 199 -13.91 6.95 0.57
N GLY A 200 -15.15 6.76 0.14
CA GLY A 200 -16.29 7.44 0.71
C GLY A 200 -16.31 8.93 0.38
N ARG A 201 -17.27 9.66 0.97
CA ARG A 201 -17.41 11.10 0.69
C ARG A 201 -16.33 11.92 1.41
N PHE A 202 -15.98 11.54 2.63
CA PHE A 202 -15.04 12.32 3.46
C PHE A 202 -13.65 12.49 2.83
N LEU A 203 -13.06 11.42 2.31
CA LEU A 203 -11.77 11.46 1.62
C LEU A 203 -11.93 11.62 0.10
N GLY A 204 -13.03 11.17 -0.46
CA GLY A 204 -13.29 11.24 -1.89
C GLY A 204 -13.48 12.66 -2.40
N ILE A 205 -14.14 13.56 -1.62
CA ILE A 205 -14.29 14.98 -2.01
C ILE A 205 -12.92 15.65 -2.16
N PRO A 206 -12.08 15.71 -1.10
CA PRO A 206 -10.78 16.37 -1.24
C PRO A 206 -9.87 15.70 -2.28
N ALA A 207 -9.89 14.38 -2.39
CA ALA A 207 -9.10 13.67 -3.40
C ALA A 207 -9.56 14.00 -4.83
N THR A 208 -10.88 14.08 -5.08
CA THR A 208 -11.43 14.47 -6.39
C THR A 208 -11.10 15.93 -6.74
N LEU A 209 -11.26 16.85 -5.77
CA LEU A 209 -10.91 18.26 -5.96
C LEU A 209 -9.42 18.42 -6.23
N LEU A 210 -8.58 17.70 -5.54
CA LEU A 210 -7.13 17.68 -5.76
C LEU A 210 -6.79 17.18 -7.17
N MET A 211 -7.40 16.08 -7.62
CA MET A 211 -7.18 15.57 -8.98
C MET A 211 -7.70 16.53 -10.04
N ALA A 212 -8.84 17.18 -9.83
CA ALA A 212 -9.36 18.20 -10.75
C ALA A 212 -8.46 19.45 -10.76
N SER A 213 -7.97 19.88 -9.60
CA SER A 213 -7.10 21.05 -9.51
C SER A 213 -5.75 20.85 -10.20
N SER A 214 -5.25 19.60 -10.29
CA SER A 214 -4.00 19.31 -10.98
C SER A 214 -4.02 19.59 -12.49
N LEU A 215 -5.20 19.77 -13.08
CA LEU A 215 -5.36 20.15 -14.48
C LEU A 215 -5.09 21.65 -14.72
N VAL A 216 -5.17 22.46 -13.66
CA VAL A 216 -5.11 23.94 -13.76
C VAL A 216 -4.02 24.52 -12.83
N LEU A 217 -3.78 23.87 -11.71
CA LEU A 217 -2.83 24.31 -10.68
C LEU A 217 -1.60 23.42 -10.67
N ASP A 218 -0.44 24.05 -10.72
CA ASP A 218 0.85 23.40 -10.57
C ASP A 218 1.55 23.93 -9.31
N GLY A 219 1.23 23.31 -8.17
CA GLY A 219 1.78 23.68 -6.87
C GLY A 219 2.31 22.49 -6.08
N PRO A 220 3.22 22.71 -5.11
CA PRO A 220 3.84 21.63 -4.33
C PRO A 220 2.82 20.72 -3.65
N MET A 221 1.74 21.28 -3.13
CA MET A 221 0.67 20.53 -2.47
C MET A 221 -0.02 19.56 -3.44
N VAL A 222 -0.31 20.02 -4.66
CA VAL A 222 -0.93 19.19 -5.70
C VAL A 222 0.02 18.06 -6.11
N ARG A 223 1.28 18.40 -6.40
CA ARG A 223 2.32 17.42 -6.79
C ARG A 223 2.55 16.35 -5.72
N ASN A 224 2.51 16.73 -4.44
CA ASN A 224 2.76 15.79 -3.34
C ASN A 224 1.57 14.88 -3.03
N LEU A 225 0.34 15.33 -3.23
CA LEU A 225 -0.86 14.55 -2.89
C LEU A 225 -1.51 13.85 -4.09
N PHE A 226 -1.28 14.33 -5.32
CA PHE A 226 -1.86 13.75 -6.53
C PHE A 226 -1.55 12.25 -6.68
N PRO A 227 -0.30 11.77 -6.53
CA PRO A 227 0.00 10.34 -6.64
C PRO A 227 -0.75 9.51 -5.59
N LEU A 228 -0.90 10.01 -4.36
CA LEU A 228 -1.67 9.34 -3.32
C LEU A 228 -3.15 9.21 -3.72
N GLY A 229 -3.78 10.29 -4.19
CA GLY A 229 -5.17 10.28 -4.67
C GLY A 229 -5.36 9.31 -5.83
N LEU A 230 -4.44 9.33 -6.80
CA LEU A 230 -4.44 8.43 -7.95
C LEU A 230 -4.43 6.96 -7.52
N PHE A 231 -3.50 6.57 -6.66
CA PHE A 231 -3.40 5.19 -6.19
C PHE A 231 -4.54 4.79 -5.25
N ALA A 232 -5.10 5.72 -4.48
CA ALA A 232 -6.27 5.43 -3.66
C ALA A 232 -7.49 5.10 -4.53
N PHE A 233 -7.77 5.88 -5.58
CA PHE A 233 -8.81 5.55 -6.55
C PHE A 233 -8.49 4.31 -7.38
N TRP A 234 -7.22 4.05 -7.67
CA TRP A 234 -6.79 2.82 -8.33
C TRP A 234 -7.16 1.57 -7.52
N PHE A 235 -6.92 1.53 -6.20
CA PHE A 235 -7.37 0.42 -5.35
C PHE A 235 -8.88 0.27 -5.33
N GLN A 236 -9.61 1.39 -5.28
CA GLN A 236 -11.07 1.35 -5.40
C GLN A 236 -11.51 0.79 -6.76
N GLY A 237 -10.85 1.17 -7.85
CA GLY A 237 -11.11 0.64 -9.19
C GLY A 237 -10.88 -0.87 -9.30
N ILE A 238 -9.79 -1.39 -8.73
CA ILE A 238 -9.55 -2.84 -8.62
C ILE A 238 -10.72 -3.51 -7.87
N ALA A 239 -11.16 -2.93 -6.74
CA ALA A 239 -12.27 -3.46 -5.96
C ALA A 239 -13.59 -3.50 -6.76
N VAL A 240 -13.85 -2.47 -7.59
CA VAL A 240 -15.01 -2.43 -8.51
C VAL A 240 -14.94 -3.56 -9.52
N VAL A 241 -13.80 -3.76 -10.18
CA VAL A 241 -13.62 -4.84 -11.17
C VAL A 241 -13.85 -6.21 -10.52
N HIS A 242 -13.32 -6.42 -9.30
CA HIS A 242 -13.57 -7.66 -8.56
C HIS A 242 -15.03 -7.84 -8.15
N ALA A 243 -15.73 -6.75 -7.80
CA ALA A 243 -17.16 -6.80 -7.48
C ALA A 243 -17.97 -7.21 -8.71
N TRP A 244 -17.66 -6.64 -9.87
CA TRP A 244 -18.31 -7.01 -11.15
C TRP A 244 -18.01 -8.43 -11.58
N ALA A 245 -16.75 -8.87 -11.47
CA ALA A 245 -16.34 -10.23 -11.79
C ALA A 245 -17.09 -11.25 -10.92
N TRP A 246 -17.23 -10.96 -9.63
CA TRP A 246 -17.98 -11.81 -8.70
C TRP A 246 -19.49 -11.85 -9.04
N ALA A 247 -20.11 -10.68 -9.23
CA ALA A 247 -21.55 -10.59 -9.51
C ALA A 247 -21.92 -11.25 -10.84
N LYS A 248 -21.09 -11.10 -11.86
CA LYS A 248 -21.28 -11.74 -13.18
C LYS A 248 -20.77 -13.17 -13.24
N ARG A 249 -20.32 -13.74 -12.12
CA ARG A 249 -19.76 -15.10 -12.02
C ARG A 249 -18.64 -15.38 -13.05
N TRP A 250 -17.81 -14.38 -13.33
CA TRP A 250 -16.67 -14.55 -14.21
C TRP A 250 -15.68 -15.54 -13.62
N LYS A 251 -15.12 -16.40 -14.46
CA LYS A 251 -14.00 -17.26 -14.02
C LYS A 251 -12.82 -16.38 -13.62
N ALA A 252 -12.08 -16.79 -12.58
CA ALA A 252 -10.91 -16.04 -12.08
C ALA A 252 -9.91 -15.67 -13.20
N GLY A 253 -9.83 -16.48 -14.28
CA GLY A 253 -8.99 -16.18 -15.44
C GLY A 253 -9.30 -14.85 -16.15
N PHE A 254 -10.50 -14.29 -16.03
CA PHE A 254 -10.84 -12.98 -16.61
C PHE A 254 -10.15 -11.80 -15.91
N LEU A 255 -9.66 -11.99 -14.68
CA LEU A 255 -8.87 -10.98 -13.97
C LEU A 255 -7.39 -11.00 -14.36
N VAL A 256 -6.90 -12.12 -14.92
CA VAL A 256 -5.49 -12.29 -15.30
C VAL A 256 -5.01 -11.22 -16.28
N PRO A 257 -5.73 -10.88 -17.37
CA PRO A 257 -5.31 -9.82 -18.28
C PRO A 257 -5.12 -8.46 -17.58
N MET A 258 -6.01 -8.09 -16.66
CA MET A 258 -5.88 -6.85 -15.89
C MET A 258 -4.57 -6.83 -15.10
N TYR A 259 -4.26 -7.91 -14.38
CA TYR A 259 -3.01 -7.99 -13.61
C TYR A 259 -1.78 -8.08 -14.50
N LEU A 260 -1.87 -8.76 -15.64
CA LEU A 260 -0.78 -8.81 -16.62
C LEU A 260 -0.46 -7.41 -17.15
N LEU A 261 -1.48 -6.63 -17.53
CA LEU A 261 -1.32 -5.26 -17.98
C LEU A 261 -0.73 -4.35 -16.91
N LEU A 262 -1.01 -4.60 -15.62
CA LEU A 262 -0.42 -3.85 -14.50
C LEU A 262 1.06 -4.18 -14.28
N VAL A 263 1.50 -5.40 -14.59
CA VAL A 263 2.90 -5.83 -14.41
C VAL A 263 3.77 -5.42 -15.60
N MET A 264 3.19 -5.27 -16.80
CA MET A 264 3.94 -4.89 -17.99
C MET A 264 4.27 -3.38 -17.98
N PRO A 265 5.55 -2.96 -18.03
CA PRO A 265 5.93 -1.55 -17.90
C PRO A 265 5.26 -0.64 -18.94
N LEU A 266 5.08 -1.12 -20.16
CA LEU A 266 4.50 -0.36 -21.26
C LEU A 266 3.01 -0.03 -21.05
N THR A 267 2.26 -0.90 -20.37
CA THR A 267 0.81 -0.76 -20.20
C THR A 267 0.39 -0.38 -18.78
N ALA A 268 1.31 -0.52 -17.80
CA ALA A 268 1.02 -0.29 -16.39
C ALA A 268 0.43 1.10 -16.12
N ALA A 269 1.05 2.15 -16.65
CA ALA A 269 0.61 3.53 -16.43
C ALA A 269 -0.82 3.75 -16.94
N VAL A 270 -1.12 3.30 -18.15
CA VAL A 270 -2.47 3.42 -18.75
C VAL A 270 -3.48 2.62 -17.94
N THR A 271 -3.12 1.41 -17.51
CA THR A 271 -4.01 0.54 -16.73
C THR A 271 -4.29 1.12 -15.35
N ILE A 272 -3.28 1.71 -14.69
CA ILE A 272 -3.46 2.43 -13.42
C ILE A 272 -4.42 3.61 -13.60
N LEU A 273 -4.24 4.44 -14.64
CA LEU A 273 -5.12 5.57 -14.91
C LEU A 273 -6.56 5.13 -15.19
N LEU A 274 -6.77 4.09 -15.99
CA LEU A 274 -8.10 3.54 -16.28
C LEU A 274 -8.79 3.03 -15.02
N LEU A 275 -8.09 2.24 -14.21
CA LEU A 275 -8.64 1.72 -12.95
C LEU A 275 -8.91 2.86 -11.94
N ALA A 276 -8.03 3.85 -11.85
CA ALA A 276 -8.25 5.02 -11.00
C ALA A 276 -9.49 5.81 -11.46
N SER A 277 -9.69 5.97 -12.76
CA SER A 277 -10.88 6.61 -13.33
C SER A 277 -12.15 5.84 -12.98
N VAL A 278 -12.13 4.50 -13.10
CA VAL A 278 -13.25 3.65 -12.65
C VAL A 278 -13.53 3.82 -11.17
N GLY A 279 -12.50 3.84 -10.32
CA GLY A 279 -12.63 4.07 -8.88
C GLY A 279 -13.19 5.45 -8.55
N LEU A 280 -12.72 6.50 -9.24
CA LEU A 280 -13.21 7.86 -9.10
C LEU A 280 -14.72 7.94 -9.46
N VAL A 281 -15.11 7.39 -10.60
CA VAL A 281 -16.51 7.36 -11.04
C VAL A 281 -17.38 6.57 -10.07
N ASP A 282 -16.91 5.40 -9.61
CA ASP A 282 -17.64 4.58 -8.63
C ASP A 282 -17.88 5.31 -7.30
N ASN A 283 -16.93 6.17 -6.89
CA ASN A 283 -17.09 6.92 -5.64
C ASN A 283 -18.30 7.85 -5.66
N TRP A 284 -18.71 8.32 -6.84
CA TRP A 284 -19.84 9.26 -7.02
C TRP A 284 -21.12 8.61 -7.51
N ILE A 285 -21.04 7.67 -8.46
CA ILE A 285 -22.19 7.08 -9.16
C ILE A 285 -22.58 5.72 -8.58
N GLU A 286 -21.76 5.16 -7.65
CA GLU A 286 -22.01 3.86 -7.04
C GLU A 286 -22.20 2.74 -8.07
N LEU A 287 -21.23 2.54 -8.97
CA LEU A 287 -21.27 1.53 -10.05
C LEU A 287 -21.60 0.10 -9.57
N ARG A 288 -21.42 -0.15 -8.28
CA ARG A 288 -21.72 -1.44 -7.63
C ARG A 288 -23.14 -1.55 -7.10
N ARG A 289 -23.94 -0.45 -7.04
CA ARG A 289 -25.30 -0.44 -6.52
C ARG A 289 -26.24 -1.44 -7.21
N PRO A 290 -26.20 -1.61 -8.55
CA PRO A 290 -27.02 -2.61 -9.24
C PRO A 290 -26.70 -4.05 -8.84
N LEU A 291 -25.50 -4.31 -8.26
CA LEU A 291 -25.03 -5.64 -7.88
C LEU A 291 -25.51 -6.05 -6.48
N ALA A 292 -25.85 -5.07 -5.62
CA ALA A 292 -26.28 -5.30 -4.25
C ALA A 292 -27.70 -5.92 -4.13
N GLY A 293 -28.49 -5.87 -5.20
CA GLY A 293 -29.86 -6.43 -5.26
C GLY A 293 -29.92 -7.87 -5.77
N GLN A 294 -28.79 -8.48 -6.13
CA GLN A 294 -28.80 -9.88 -6.57
C GLN A 294 -28.75 -10.81 -5.35
N PRO A 295 -29.73 -11.74 -5.17
CA PRO A 295 -29.70 -12.68 -4.05
C PRO A 295 -28.41 -13.48 -4.09
N GLU A 296 -27.72 -13.58 -2.94
CA GLU A 296 -26.60 -14.50 -2.75
C GLU A 296 -27.10 -15.91 -3.07
N GLY A 297 -26.77 -16.37 -4.28
CA GLY A 297 -27.14 -17.73 -4.70
C GLY A 297 -26.49 -18.72 -3.73
N ARG A 298 -27.35 -19.34 -2.92
CA ARG A 298 -26.99 -20.55 -2.15
C ARG A 298 -26.28 -21.54 -3.06
N ASN A 299 -25.06 -21.89 -2.74
CA ASN A 299 -24.44 -23.17 -3.07
C ASN A 299 -24.04 -23.86 -1.80
#